data_778b057a1b66fcd8eda5b535f0d76b18
#
_entry.id   778b057a1b66fcd8eda5b535f0d76b18
#
_cell.length_a   1.000
_cell.length_b   1.000
_cell.length_c   1.000
_cell.angle_alpha   90.00
_cell.angle_beta   90.00
_cell.angle_gamma   90.00
#
_symmetry.space_group_name_H-M   'P 1'
#
loop_
_entity.id
_entity.type
_entity.pdbx_description
1 polymer ?
#
loop_
_entity_poly.entity_id
_entity_poly.type
_entity_poly.pdbx_seq_one_letter_code
_entity_poly.pdbx_strand_id
1 'polypeptide(L)'
;MQMCSLLGTLSLAFAVHSPVAAGNEVPAAATDTYIRELSQLINDYRARHGLQPLTFAENLAALANDHSVDMAARRKLSHDGFRNRAQSTRSKVCVENVGWNYPTAATQLDGWRHSPTHDRNLLEPKVSRMGLAVTTRYVAFFACT
;
A
#
# COMPACT_ATOMS: atom_id res chain seq x y z
N MET A 1 1.96 41.61 68.24
CA MET A 1 2.72 40.70 67.38
C MET A 1 1.73 39.67 66.86
N GLN A 2 1.27 39.84 65.61
CA GLN A 2 0.31 38.96 64.97
C GLN A 2 0.98 38.37 63.73
N MET A 3 1.24 37.07 63.77
CA MET A 3 1.76 36.32 62.63
C MET A 3 0.56 35.91 61.70
N CYS A 4 0.58 36.42 60.49
CA CYS A 4 -0.39 36.04 59.45
C CYS A 4 0.20 34.88 58.66
N SER A 5 -0.42 33.67 58.80
CA SER A 5 -0.06 32.50 58.00
C SER A 5 -0.84 32.56 56.67
N LEU A 6 -0.12 32.66 55.58
CA LEU A 6 -0.66 32.50 54.20
C LEU A 6 -0.56 31.01 53.82
N LEU A 7 -1.71 30.35 53.76
CA LEU A 7 -1.87 29.03 53.17
C LEU A 7 -2.05 29.20 51.66
N GLY A 8 -1.01 28.87 50.92
CA GLY A 8 -1.08 28.80 49.48
C GLY A 8 -1.69 27.45 49.03
N THR A 9 -2.84 27.50 48.40
CA THR A 9 -3.50 26.34 47.77
C THR A 9 -2.84 26.06 46.42
N LEU A 10 -2.13 24.95 46.34
CA LEU A 10 -1.55 24.42 45.08
C LEU A 10 -2.64 23.71 44.28
N SER A 11 -3.18 24.35 43.25
CA SER A 11 -4.12 23.71 42.31
C SER A 11 -3.35 22.83 41.33
N LEU A 12 -3.48 21.51 41.47
CA LEU A 12 -3.04 20.57 40.44
C LEU A 12 -4.05 20.58 39.30
N ALA A 13 -3.67 21.14 38.16
CA ALA A 13 -4.42 21.00 36.91
C ALA A 13 -4.16 19.61 36.32
N PHE A 14 -5.14 18.71 36.38
CA PHE A 14 -5.10 17.46 35.63
C PHE A 14 -5.38 17.76 34.17
N ALA A 15 -4.37 17.63 33.32
CA ALA A 15 -4.53 17.63 31.89
C ALA A 15 -5.26 16.35 31.46
N VAL A 16 -6.54 16.46 31.12
CA VAL A 16 -7.32 15.38 30.49
C VAL A 16 -6.80 15.20 29.08
N HIS A 17 -5.95 14.21 28.88
CA HIS A 17 -5.61 13.74 27.52
C HIS A 17 -6.81 12.98 26.98
N SER A 18 -7.56 13.59 26.07
CA SER A 18 -8.56 12.88 25.28
C SER A 18 -7.84 11.83 24.42
N PRO A 19 -8.26 10.54 24.45
CA PRO A 19 -7.69 9.58 23.53
C PRO A 19 -8.04 9.98 22.10
N VAL A 20 -7.03 10.24 21.30
CA VAL A 20 -7.18 10.34 19.84
C VAL A 20 -7.76 9.01 19.39
N ALA A 21 -8.93 9.05 18.76
CA ALA A 21 -9.57 7.88 18.19
C ALA A 21 -8.56 7.20 17.26
N ALA A 22 -8.18 5.96 17.60
CA ALA A 22 -7.37 5.12 16.72
C ALA A 22 -8.16 4.93 15.43
N GLY A 23 -7.78 5.63 14.38
CA GLY A 23 -8.29 5.40 13.03
C GLY A 23 -8.07 3.91 12.70
N ASN A 24 -8.93 3.32 11.89
CA ASN A 24 -8.86 1.94 11.40
C ASN A 24 -7.57 1.69 10.60
N GLU A 25 -6.43 1.76 11.26
CA GLU A 25 -5.17 1.34 10.67
C GLU A 25 -5.14 -0.19 10.64
N VAL A 26 -4.97 -0.74 9.44
CA VAL A 26 -4.74 -2.17 9.26
C VAL A 26 -3.39 -2.49 9.93
N PRO A 27 -3.32 -3.46 10.85
CA PRO A 27 -2.06 -3.82 11.48
C PRO A 27 -0.97 -4.15 10.45
N ALA A 28 0.27 -3.70 10.67
CA ALA A 28 1.38 -3.93 9.74
C ALA A 28 1.55 -5.42 9.37
N ALA A 29 1.42 -6.33 10.34
CA ALA A 29 1.48 -7.77 10.10
C ALA A 29 0.38 -8.29 9.14
N ALA A 30 -0.81 -7.70 9.17
CA ALA A 30 -1.89 -8.05 8.24
C ALA A 30 -1.61 -7.50 6.83
N THR A 31 -0.99 -6.33 6.73
CA THR A 31 -0.51 -5.74 5.49
C THR A 31 0.57 -6.59 4.84
N ASP A 32 1.57 -7.04 5.60
CA ASP A 32 2.66 -7.89 5.11
C ASP A 32 2.14 -9.26 4.63
N THR A 33 1.18 -9.84 5.35
CA THR A 33 0.53 -11.08 4.94
C THR A 33 -0.21 -10.90 3.61
N TYR A 34 -0.99 -9.84 3.48
CA TYR A 34 -1.72 -9.52 2.25
C TYR A 34 -0.76 -9.36 1.05
N ILE A 35 0.34 -8.60 1.21
CA ILE A 35 1.33 -8.38 0.13
C ILE A 35 1.98 -9.70 -0.27
N ARG A 36 2.38 -10.55 0.69
CA ARG A 36 2.99 -11.85 0.43
C ARG A 36 2.03 -12.79 -0.31
N GLU A 37 0.79 -12.90 0.16
CA GLU A 37 -0.23 -13.72 -0.50
C GLU A 37 -0.54 -13.23 -1.91
N LEU A 38 -0.69 -11.92 -2.12
CA LEU A 38 -0.96 -11.36 -3.43
C LEU A 38 0.21 -11.58 -4.39
N SER A 39 1.45 -11.44 -3.92
CA SER A 39 2.66 -11.76 -4.70
C SER A 39 2.66 -13.21 -5.17
N GLN A 40 2.35 -14.14 -4.27
CA GLN A 40 2.30 -15.57 -4.58
C GLN A 40 1.19 -15.87 -5.59
N LEU A 41 -0.01 -15.33 -5.36
CA LEU A 41 -1.16 -15.54 -6.25
C LEU A 41 -0.92 -14.99 -7.66
N ILE A 42 -0.25 -13.83 -7.79
CA ILE A 42 0.15 -13.27 -9.09
C ILE A 42 1.12 -14.22 -9.78
N ASN A 43 2.14 -14.72 -9.08
CA ASN A 43 3.12 -15.63 -9.66
C ASN A 43 2.50 -16.98 -10.04
N ASP A 44 1.60 -17.53 -9.25
CA ASP A 44 0.84 -18.73 -9.59
C ASP A 44 -0.04 -18.52 -10.82
N TYR A 45 -0.65 -17.34 -10.94
CA TYR A 45 -1.43 -16.96 -12.11
C TYR A 45 -0.56 -16.88 -13.38
N ARG A 46 0.59 -16.23 -13.30
CA ARG A 46 1.57 -16.17 -14.38
C ARG A 46 2.07 -17.55 -14.79
N ALA A 47 2.40 -18.41 -13.82
CA ALA A 47 2.86 -19.78 -14.08
C ALA A 47 1.80 -20.60 -14.85
N ARG A 48 0.52 -20.46 -14.50
CA ARG A 48 -0.58 -21.12 -15.25
C ARG A 48 -0.69 -20.64 -16.71
N HIS A 49 -0.12 -19.48 -17.04
CA HIS A 49 -0.07 -18.94 -18.39
C HIS A 49 1.32 -19.13 -19.06
N GLY A 50 2.18 -19.98 -18.48
CA GLY A 50 3.50 -20.29 -19.04
C GLY A 50 4.52 -19.15 -18.90
N LEU A 51 4.29 -18.18 -18.03
CA LEU A 51 5.17 -17.05 -17.80
C LEU A 51 6.07 -17.28 -16.58
N GLN A 52 7.27 -16.70 -16.62
CA GLN A 52 8.16 -16.72 -15.47
C GLN A 52 7.60 -15.92 -14.29
N PRO A 53 7.84 -16.35 -13.04
CA PRO A 53 7.47 -15.60 -11.87
C PRO A 53 8.23 -14.27 -11.80
N LEU A 54 7.60 -13.25 -11.20
CA LEU A 54 8.22 -11.97 -10.92
C LEU A 54 8.98 -12.04 -9.59
N THR A 55 10.20 -11.51 -9.57
CA THR A 55 10.96 -11.34 -8.33
C THR A 55 10.49 -10.07 -7.60
N PHE A 56 10.24 -10.19 -6.30
CA PHE A 56 9.91 -9.01 -5.50
C PHE A 56 11.13 -8.09 -5.39
N ALA A 57 10.93 -6.79 -5.61
CA ALA A 57 12.00 -5.79 -5.65
C ALA A 57 11.63 -4.58 -4.77
N GLU A 58 12.45 -4.33 -3.74
CA GLU A 58 12.22 -3.28 -2.74
C GLU A 58 12.08 -1.89 -3.36
N ASN A 59 12.88 -1.58 -4.38
CA ASN A 59 12.79 -0.29 -5.07
C ASN A 59 11.46 -0.10 -5.80
N LEU A 60 10.87 -1.18 -6.34
CA LEU A 60 9.54 -1.13 -6.96
C LEU A 60 8.44 -1.12 -5.89
N ALA A 61 8.65 -1.81 -4.77
CA ALA A 61 7.74 -1.77 -3.62
C ALA A 61 7.68 -0.36 -3.02
N ALA A 62 8.80 0.35 -2.92
CA ALA A 62 8.83 1.74 -2.49
C ALA A 62 8.00 2.66 -3.40
N LEU A 63 8.13 2.53 -4.71
CA LEU A 63 7.31 3.29 -5.68
C LEU A 63 5.82 2.94 -5.59
N ALA A 64 5.48 1.66 -5.39
CA ALA A 64 4.11 1.22 -5.16
C ALA A 64 3.56 1.79 -3.84
N ASN A 65 4.39 1.82 -2.78
CA ASN A 65 4.01 2.39 -1.49
C ASN A 65 3.70 3.89 -1.59
N ASP A 66 4.59 4.67 -2.18
CA ASP A 66 4.38 6.11 -2.35
C ASP A 66 3.08 6.38 -3.11
N HIS A 67 2.77 5.56 -4.11
CA HIS A 67 1.53 5.70 -4.86
C HIS A 67 0.30 5.27 -4.06
N SER A 68 0.37 4.18 -3.29
CA SER A 68 -0.74 3.73 -2.44
C SER A 68 -1.05 4.76 -1.35
N VAL A 69 -0.03 5.38 -0.75
CA VAL A 69 -0.15 6.49 0.22
C VAL A 69 -0.82 7.70 -0.42
N ASP A 70 -0.39 8.10 -1.60
CA ASP A 70 -0.96 9.23 -2.33
C ASP A 70 -2.44 9.01 -2.69
N MET A 71 -2.79 7.81 -3.19
CA MET A 71 -4.19 7.45 -3.44
C MET A 71 -5.03 7.48 -2.17
N ALA A 72 -4.52 6.96 -1.06
CA ALA A 72 -5.20 6.95 0.23
C ALA A 72 -5.42 8.37 0.76
N ALA A 73 -4.40 9.23 0.70
CA ALA A 73 -4.48 10.63 1.14
C ALA A 73 -5.51 11.42 0.32
N ARG A 74 -5.56 11.20 -0.97
CA ARG A 74 -6.53 11.86 -1.88
C ARG A 74 -7.90 11.17 -1.92
N ARG A 75 -8.03 9.99 -1.32
CA ARG A 75 -9.24 9.14 -1.40
C ARG A 75 -9.67 8.89 -2.85
N LYS A 76 -8.70 8.71 -3.74
CA LYS A 76 -8.94 8.58 -5.18
C LYS A 76 -8.07 7.45 -5.76
N LEU A 77 -8.72 6.48 -6.39
CA LEU A 77 -8.04 5.48 -7.21
C LEU A 77 -7.57 6.13 -8.51
N SER A 78 -6.29 6.05 -8.85
CA SER A 78 -5.74 6.67 -10.04
C SER A 78 -4.41 6.05 -10.49
N HIS A 79 -4.04 6.32 -11.73
CA HIS A 79 -2.71 6.06 -12.30
C HIS A 79 -1.85 7.33 -12.43
N ASP A 80 -2.24 8.39 -11.71
CA ASP A 80 -1.52 9.66 -11.76
C ASP A 80 -0.03 9.45 -11.42
N GLY A 81 0.86 10.07 -12.22
CA GLY A 81 2.30 9.94 -12.03
C GLY A 81 2.93 8.62 -12.50
N PHE A 82 2.18 7.68 -13.09
CA PHE A 82 2.73 6.40 -13.58
C PHE A 82 3.96 6.60 -14.48
N ARG A 83 3.90 7.54 -15.44
CA ARG A 83 5.04 7.81 -16.35
C ARG A 83 6.31 8.18 -15.58
N ASN A 84 6.21 9.03 -14.57
CA ASN A 84 7.34 9.46 -13.76
C ASN A 84 7.91 8.29 -12.94
N ARG A 85 7.05 7.46 -12.33
CA ARG A 85 7.45 6.24 -11.64
C ARG A 85 8.19 5.28 -12.58
N ALA A 86 7.65 5.04 -13.76
CA ALA A 86 8.27 4.17 -14.76
C ALA A 86 9.64 4.70 -15.21
N GLN A 87 9.75 5.99 -15.51
CA GLN A 87 11.01 6.62 -15.93
C GLN A 87 12.08 6.55 -14.85
N SER A 88 11.72 6.69 -13.57
CA SER A 88 12.66 6.64 -12.46
C SER A 88 13.36 5.27 -12.32
N THR A 89 12.73 4.20 -12.78
CA THR A 89 13.32 2.85 -12.75
C THR A 89 14.37 2.61 -13.83
N ARG A 90 14.41 3.43 -14.87
CA ARG A 90 15.20 3.22 -16.10
C ARG A 90 14.89 1.90 -16.82
N SER A 91 13.78 1.27 -16.52
CA SER A 91 13.31 0.05 -17.18
C SER A 91 12.69 0.37 -18.54
N LYS A 92 12.79 -0.57 -19.48
CA LYS A 92 12.21 -0.40 -20.83
C LYS A 92 10.70 -0.59 -20.84
N VAL A 93 10.20 -1.47 -19.98
CA VAL A 93 8.78 -1.76 -19.85
C VAL A 93 8.41 -1.73 -18.38
N CYS A 94 7.35 -1.00 -18.05
CA CYS A 94 6.69 -1.05 -16.74
C CYS A 94 5.18 -1.10 -16.93
N VAL A 95 4.51 -1.76 -16.00
CA VAL A 95 3.05 -1.84 -15.90
C VAL A 95 2.61 -1.55 -14.48
N GLU A 96 1.37 -1.11 -14.33
CA GLU A 96 0.79 -0.79 -13.02
C GLU A 96 -0.66 -1.26 -12.97
N ASN A 97 -1.04 -1.91 -11.87
CA ASN A 97 -2.42 -2.13 -11.50
C ASN A 97 -2.68 -1.45 -10.15
N VAL A 98 -3.85 -0.86 -10.02
CA VAL A 98 -4.31 -0.32 -8.75
C VAL A 98 -5.63 -0.97 -8.35
N GLY A 99 -5.89 -1.02 -7.05
CA GLY A 99 -7.11 -1.59 -6.50
C GLY A 99 -7.55 -0.86 -5.24
N TRP A 100 -8.83 -0.97 -4.93
CA TRP A 100 -9.39 -0.37 -3.74
C TRP A 100 -10.47 -1.25 -3.14
N ASN A 101 -10.39 -1.42 -1.81
CA ASN A 101 -11.42 -2.05 -0.99
C ASN A 101 -11.64 -3.55 -1.25
N TYR A 102 -10.61 -4.27 -1.66
CA TYR A 102 -10.63 -5.73 -1.73
C TYR A 102 -10.15 -6.31 -0.39
N PRO A 103 -10.99 -7.07 0.33
CA PRO A 103 -10.68 -7.51 1.69
C PRO A 103 -9.57 -8.57 1.75
N THR A 104 -9.34 -9.32 0.67
CA THR A 104 -8.32 -10.38 0.61
C THR A 104 -7.48 -10.26 -0.66
N ALA A 105 -6.27 -10.81 -0.62
CA ALA A 105 -5.40 -10.93 -1.79
C ALA A 105 -6.07 -11.68 -2.95
N ALA A 106 -6.82 -12.72 -2.64
CA ALA A 106 -7.55 -13.51 -3.64
C ALA A 106 -8.63 -12.68 -4.37
N THR A 107 -9.41 -11.90 -3.63
CA THR A 107 -10.44 -11.03 -4.24
C THR A 107 -9.83 -9.88 -5.01
N GLN A 108 -8.67 -9.38 -4.58
CA GLN A 108 -7.93 -8.37 -5.34
C GLN A 108 -7.43 -8.91 -6.68
N LEU A 109 -6.78 -10.08 -6.66
CA LEU A 109 -6.35 -10.73 -7.91
C LEU A 109 -7.53 -11.01 -8.83
N ASP A 110 -8.63 -11.52 -8.28
CA ASP A 110 -9.84 -11.83 -9.05
C ASP A 110 -10.41 -10.57 -9.72
N GLY A 111 -10.49 -9.46 -9.01
CA GLY A 111 -10.89 -8.18 -9.59
C GLY A 111 -9.99 -7.73 -10.74
N TRP A 112 -8.67 -7.89 -10.62
CA TRP A 112 -7.75 -7.56 -11.71
C TRP A 112 -7.89 -8.51 -12.92
N ARG A 113 -8.07 -9.81 -12.68
CA ARG A 113 -8.22 -10.80 -13.76
C ARG A 113 -9.49 -10.58 -14.60
N HIS A 114 -10.54 -10.04 -14.02
CA HIS A 114 -11.78 -9.72 -14.72
C HIS A 114 -11.78 -8.35 -15.42
N SER A 115 -10.69 -7.61 -15.31
CA SER A 115 -10.47 -6.33 -16.01
C SER A 115 -9.44 -6.52 -17.13
N PRO A 116 -9.81 -6.42 -18.41
CA PRO A 116 -8.91 -6.74 -19.53
C PRO A 116 -7.58 -5.99 -19.53
N THR A 117 -7.57 -4.75 -19.06
CA THR A 117 -6.33 -3.95 -18.96
C THR A 117 -5.45 -4.43 -17.81
N HIS A 118 -6.04 -4.68 -16.64
CA HIS A 118 -5.29 -5.17 -15.48
C HIS A 118 -4.78 -6.60 -15.71
N ASP A 119 -5.58 -7.46 -16.32
CA ASP A 119 -5.18 -8.82 -16.68
C ASP A 119 -3.98 -8.84 -17.62
N ARG A 120 -4.00 -8.00 -18.66
CA ARG A 120 -2.85 -7.84 -19.57
C ARG A 120 -1.59 -7.40 -18.82
N ASN A 121 -1.70 -6.52 -17.85
CA ASN A 121 -0.56 -6.08 -17.04
C ASN A 121 0.00 -7.21 -16.17
N LEU A 122 -0.86 -8.05 -15.57
CA LEU A 122 -0.44 -9.23 -14.81
C LEU A 122 0.32 -10.23 -15.68
N LEU A 123 -0.05 -10.33 -16.95
CA LEU A 123 0.50 -11.27 -17.93
C LEU A 123 1.52 -10.63 -18.88
N GLU A 124 2.01 -9.41 -18.60
CA GLU A 124 3.06 -8.79 -19.44
C GLU A 124 4.34 -9.67 -19.40
N PRO A 125 4.77 -10.23 -20.54
CA PRO A 125 5.87 -11.19 -20.56
C PRO A 125 7.25 -10.54 -20.38
N LYS A 126 7.36 -9.22 -20.63
CA LYS A 126 8.64 -8.51 -20.58
C LYS A 126 9.03 -8.05 -19.18
N VAL A 127 8.12 -8.05 -18.21
CA VAL A 127 8.46 -7.69 -16.84
C VAL A 127 9.01 -8.89 -16.08
N SER A 128 9.96 -8.64 -15.19
CA SER A 128 10.65 -9.68 -14.41
C SER A 128 10.68 -9.40 -12.92
N ARG A 129 10.37 -8.17 -12.52
CA ARG A 129 10.38 -7.73 -11.12
C ARG A 129 9.07 -7.04 -10.77
N MET A 130 8.64 -7.16 -9.53
CA MET A 130 7.45 -6.48 -9.04
C MET A 130 7.67 -5.82 -7.68
N GLY A 131 6.88 -4.81 -7.40
CA GLY A 131 6.63 -4.26 -6.09
C GLY A 131 5.14 -4.20 -5.83
N LEU A 132 4.74 -4.41 -4.59
CA LEU A 132 3.36 -4.33 -4.11
C LEU A 132 3.34 -3.50 -2.83
N ALA A 133 2.31 -2.71 -2.67
CA ALA A 133 2.03 -2.02 -1.42
C ALA A 133 0.53 -1.85 -1.22
N VAL A 134 0.13 -1.73 0.03
CA VAL A 134 -1.24 -1.42 0.43
C VAL A 134 -1.26 -0.40 1.55
N THR A 135 -2.03 0.66 1.38
CA THR A 135 -2.25 1.71 2.38
C THR A 135 -3.73 1.91 2.57
N THR A 136 -4.24 1.70 3.78
CA THR A 136 -5.68 1.80 4.16
C THR A 136 -6.51 0.91 3.25
N ARG A 137 -6.55 0.44 2.29
CA ARG A 137 -7.31 -0.36 1.31
C ARG A 137 -6.99 -0.01 -0.15
N TYR A 138 -6.04 0.91 -0.37
CA TYR A 138 -5.53 1.21 -1.70
C TYR A 138 -4.33 0.32 -1.97
N VAL A 139 -4.40 -0.47 -3.01
CA VAL A 139 -3.36 -1.40 -3.42
C VAL A 139 -2.71 -0.87 -4.69
N ALA A 140 -1.38 -0.93 -4.75
CA ALA A 140 -0.62 -0.68 -5.96
C ALA A 140 0.28 -1.87 -6.27
N PHE A 141 0.18 -2.39 -7.47
CA PHE A 141 1.10 -3.34 -8.10
C PHE A 141 1.87 -2.60 -9.17
N PHE A 142 3.20 -2.66 -9.10
CA PHE A 142 4.08 -2.03 -10.07
C PHE A 142 5.14 -3.04 -10.51
N ALA A 143 5.22 -3.33 -11.81
CA ALA A 143 6.15 -4.32 -12.32
C ALA A 143 6.95 -3.78 -13.52
N CYS A 144 8.24 -4.12 -13.57
CA CYS A 144 9.16 -3.64 -14.60
C CYS A 144 10.14 -4.73 -15.08
N THR A 145 10.79 -4.46 -16.23
CA THR A 145 11.94 -5.26 -16.75
C THR A 145 13.13 -5.18 -15.84
#